data_b71a9818d7a0f716d32e29dd702d5c36
#
_entry.id   b71a9818d7a0f716d32e29dd702d5c36
#
_cell.length_a   1.000
_cell.length_b   1.000
_cell.length_c   1.000
_cell.angle_alpha   90.00
_cell.angle_beta   90.00
_cell.angle_gamma   90.00
#
_symmetry.space_group_name_H-M   'P 1'
#
loop_
_entity.id
_entity.type
_entity.pdbx_description
1 polymer ?
#
loop_
_entity_poly.entity_id
_entity_poly.type
_entity_poly.pdbx_seq_one_letter_code
_entity_poly.pdbx_strand_id
1 'polypeptide(L)'
;DELARIGRSFDVPMIANPLEGGKTPILKPAQYHALGFQILPYGLHLLMRVAKVMQDSLRDLYSQAMEMDYASSAMPFEEYLDVVGLPQWHGVEERNS
;
A
#
# COMPACT_ATOMS: atom_id res chain seq x y z
N ASP A 1 19.01 -22.55 -5.99
CA ASP A 1 18.07 -21.49 -5.67
C ASP A 1 18.78 -20.36 -4.91
N GLU A 2 19.03 -19.25 -5.61
CA GLU A 2 19.86 -18.13 -5.13
C GLU A 2 19.26 -17.48 -3.87
N LEU A 3 17.95 -17.27 -3.84
CA LEU A 3 17.26 -16.64 -2.72
C LEU A 3 17.40 -17.46 -1.42
N ALA A 4 17.25 -18.78 -1.50
CA ALA A 4 17.44 -19.67 -0.36
C ALA A 4 18.90 -19.68 0.15
N ARG A 5 19.86 -19.56 -0.75
CA ARG A 5 21.27 -19.50 -0.40
C ARG A 5 21.59 -18.19 0.31
N ILE A 6 21.09 -17.06 -0.18
CA ILE A 6 21.26 -15.74 0.42
C ILE A 6 20.64 -15.70 1.82
N GLY A 7 19.39 -16.09 1.97
CA GLY A 7 18.67 -16.03 3.25
C GLY A 7 19.28 -16.90 4.36
N ARG A 8 20.09 -17.91 4.00
CA ARG A 8 20.79 -18.78 4.96
C ARG A 8 22.26 -18.42 5.17
N SER A 9 22.77 -17.43 4.46
CA SER A 9 24.19 -17.07 4.50
C SER A 9 24.57 -16.18 5.68
N PHE A 10 23.59 -15.61 6.38
CA PHE A 10 23.83 -14.64 7.44
C PHE A 10 22.98 -14.95 8.66
N ASP A 11 23.56 -14.80 9.85
CA ASP A 11 22.87 -14.95 11.15
C ASP A 11 22.44 -13.59 11.69
N VAL A 12 21.69 -12.87 10.86
CA VAL A 12 21.10 -11.55 11.19
C VAL A 12 19.72 -11.46 10.53
N PRO A 13 18.81 -10.61 11.03
CA PRO A 13 17.52 -10.39 10.37
C PRO A 13 17.69 -9.97 8.91
N MET A 14 17.14 -10.76 8.01
CA MET A 14 17.25 -10.57 6.57
C MET A 14 16.00 -9.94 5.98
N ILE A 15 16.19 -9.04 5.02
CA ILE A 15 15.12 -8.36 4.30
C ILE A 15 15.05 -8.92 2.88
N ALA A 16 13.85 -9.33 2.43
CA ALA A 16 13.57 -9.53 1.02
C ALA A 16 12.57 -8.46 0.54
N ASN A 17 12.85 -7.86 -0.60
CA ASN A 17 11.97 -6.84 -1.18
C ASN A 17 11.16 -7.43 -2.34
N PRO A 18 9.92 -7.89 -2.11
CA PRO A 18 9.04 -8.37 -3.15
C PRO A 18 8.48 -7.20 -3.94
N LEU A 19 9.16 -6.85 -5.01
CA LEU A 19 8.76 -5.75 -5.89
C LEU A 19 8.06 -6.31 -7.13
N GLU A 20 6.82 -5.89 -7.37
CA GLU A 20 6.08 -6.21 -8.59
C GLU A 20 6.84 -5.68 -9.83
N GLY A 21 7.10 -6.55 -10.81
CA GLY A 21 7.94 -6.22 -11.96
C GLY A 21 9.45 -6.27 -11.71
N GLY A 22 9.89 -6.58 -10.49
CA GLY A 22 11.30 -6.78 -10.13
C GLY A 22 11.82 -8.18 -10.49
N LYS A 23 13.08 -8.45 -10.13
CA LYS A 23 13.72 -9.77 -10.35
C LYS A 23 13.45 -10.76 -9.20
N THR A 24 13.11 -10.26 -8.00
CA THR A 24 12.80 -11.11 -6.85
C THR A 24 11.46 -11.80 -7.05
N PRO A 25 11.38 -13.14 -6.96
CA PRO A 25 10.12 -13.84 -7.08
C PRO A 25 9.11 -13.37 -6.01
N ILE A 26 7.86 -13.17 -6.39
CA ILE A 26 6.80 -12.82 -5.45
C ILE A 26 6.28 -14.11 -4.83
N LEU A 27 6.64 -14.33 -3.57
CA LEU A 27 6.26 -15.50 -2.76
C LEU A 27 5.30 -15.05 -1.65
N LYS A 28 4.64 -16.02 -1.01
CA LYS A 28 3.88 -15.76 0.22
C LYS A 28 4.83 -15.45 1.39
N PRO A 29 4.42 -14.64 2.40
CA PRO A 29 5.27 -14.33 3.56
C PRO A 29 5.87 -15.56 4.26
N ALA A 30 5.08 -16.62 4.44
CA ALA A 30 5.56 -17.86 5.02
C ALA A 30 6.68 -18.54 4.21
N GLN A 31 6.66 -18.39 2.89
CA GLN A 31 7.71 -18.94 2.02
C GLN A 31 9.02 -18.13 2.15
N TYR A 32 8.94 -16.80 2.23
CA TYR A 32 10.11 -15.98 2.53
C TYR A 32 10.71 -16.30 3.90
N HIS A 33 9.87 -16.47 4.92
CA HIS A 33 10.31 -16.88 6.24
C HIS A 33 11.04 -18.22 6.22
N ALA A 34 10.51 -19.20 5.52
CA ALA A 34 11.16 -20.53 5.36
C ALA A 34 12.51 -20.45 4.62
N LEU A 35 12.72 -19.42 3.80
CA LEU A 35 14.00 -19.15 3.12
C LEU A 35 14.99 -18.36 3.98
N GLY A 36 14.61 -17.88 5.17
CA GLY A 36 15.46 -17.13 6.09
C GLY A 36 15.27 -15.61 6.08
N PHE A 37 14.18 -15.11 5.53
CA PHE A 37 13.86 -13.67 5.55
C PHE A 37 12.78 -13.36 6.58
N GLN A 38 13.02 -12.34 7.40
CA GLN A 38 12.14 -11.93 8.50
C GLN A 38 11.37 -10.64 8.20
N ILE A 39 11.87 -9.82 7.26
CA ILE A 39 11.32 -8.50 6.96
C ILE A 39 10.96 -8.43 5.48
N LEU A 40 9.73 -8.01 5.18
CA LEU A 40 9.20 -7.87 3.83
C LEU A 40 8.62 -6.47 3.65
N PRO A 41 9.37 -5.49 3.12
CA PRO A 41 8.83 -4.17 2.81
C PRO A 41 7.96 -4.22 1.55
N TYR A 42 6.76 -3.68 1.64
CA TYR A 42 5.84 -3.51 0.51
C TYR A 42 5.82 -2.05 0.03
N GLY A 43 6.99 -1.51 -0.31
CA GLY A 43 7.19 -0.09 -0.55
C GLY A 43 6.38 0.51 -1.69
N LEU A 44 6.24 -0.19 -2.81
CA LEU A 44 5.54 0.31 -3.99
C LEU A 44 4.13 -0.29 -4.19
N HIS A 45 3.80 -1.37 -3.52
CA HIS A 45 2.56 -2.12 -3.76
C HIS A 45 1.31 -1.24 -3.63
N LEU A 46 1.15 -0.53 -2.52
CA LEU A 46 0.02 0.37 -2.31
C LEU A 46 0.07 1.59 -3.22
N LEU A 47 1.26 2.16 -3.42
CA LEU A 47 1.45 3.33 -4.28
C LEU A 47 1.03 3.03 -5.73
N MET A 48 1.44 1.90 -6.28
CA MET A 48 1.08 1.48 -7.64
C MET A 48 -0.43 1.25 -7.77
N ARG A 49 -1.07 0.67 -6.75
CA ARG A 49 -2.55 0.50 -6.72
C ARG A 49 -3.27 1.83 -6.66
N VAL A 50 -2.86 2.72 -5.78
CA VAL A 50 -3.45 4.06 -5.65
C VAL A 50 -3.29 4.83 -6.96
N ALA A 51 -2.10 4.83 -7.56
CA ALA A 51 -1.85 5.47 -8.85
C ALA A 51 -2.77 4.92 -9.96
N LYS A 52 -2.97 3.60 -9.99
CA LYS A 52 -3.87 2.97 -10.97
C LYS A 52 -5.33 3.40 -10.75
N VAL A 53 -5.81 3.38 -9.51
CA VAL A 53 -7.19 3.80 -9.18
C VAL A 53 -7.40 5.27 -9.53
N MET A 54 -6.45 6.14 -9.20
CA MET A 54 -6.53 7.56 -9.55
C MET A 54 -6.55 7.77 -11.07
N GLN A 55 -5.70 7.06 -11.80
CA GLN A 55 -5.65 7.15 -13.27
C GLN A 55 -6.96 6.70 -13.91
N ASP A 56 -7.52 5.59 -13.44
CA ASP A 56 -8.78 5.07 -13.97
C ASP A 56 -9.95 6.00 -13.62
N SER A 57 -10.03 6.47 -12.38
CA SER A 57 -11.05 7.44 -11.95
C SER A 57 -11.02 8.73 -12.76
N LEU A 58 -9.83 9.26 -13.04
CA LEU A 58 -9.69 10.47 -13.88
C LEU A 58 -10.11 10.21 -15.33
N ARG A 59 -9.78 9.03 -15.87
CA ARG A 59 -10.21 8.66 -17.23
C ARG A 59 -11.71 8.53 -17.33
N ASP A 60 -12.33 7.87 -16.34
CA ASP A 60 -13.79 7.68 -16.30
C ASP A 60 -14.51 9.03 -16.15
N LEU A 61 -14.02 9.87 -15.23
CA LEU A 61 -14.54 11.23 -15.04
C LEU A 61 -14.50 12.04 -16.35
N TYR A 62 -13.38 11.97 -17.06
CA TYR A 62 -13.20 12.71 -18.31
C TYR A 62 -14.08 12.15 -19.45
N SER A 63 -14.18 10.83 -19.55
CA SER A 63 -14.98 10.17 -20.59
C SER A 63 -16.49 10.37 -20.41
N GLN A 64 -16.97 10.54 -19.19
CA GLN A 64 -18.36 10.78 -18.83
C GLN A 64 -18.70 12.29 -18.71
N ALA A 65 -17.87 13.15 -19.26
CA ALA A 65 -18.07 14.61 -19.25
C ALA A 65 -18.39 15.20 -17.86
N MET A 66 -17.79 14.63 -16.81
CA MET A 66 -18.02 15.01 -15.40
C MET A 66 -19.41 14.64 -14.83
N GLU A 67 -20.15 13.76 -15.48
CA GLU A 67 -21.49 13.30 -15.05
C GLU A 67 -21.44 11.97 -14.27
N MET A 68 -20.36 11.68 -13.57
CA MET A 68 -20.22 10.46 -12.78
C MET A 68 -21.10 10.47 -11.52
N ASP A 69 -21.68 9.32 -11.22
CA ASP A 69 -22.20 9.03 -9.88
C ASP A 69 -21.02 8.71 -8.94
N TYR A 70 -20.52 9.72 -8.25
CA TYR A 70 -19.42 9.58 -7.31
C TYR A 70 -19.79 8.81 -6.04
N ALA A 71 -21.08 8.77 -5.69
CA ALA A 71 -21.52 8.20 -4.43
C ALA A 71 -21.36 6.68 -4.38
N SER A 72 -21.46 6.01 -5.54
CA SER A 72 -21.42 4.54 -5.59
C SER A 72 -20.01 3.94 -5.58
N SER A 73 -18.98 4.73 -5.91
CA SER A 73 -17.61 4.24 -6.08
C SER A 73 -16.58 4.87 -5.13
N ALA A 74 -16.99 5.89 -4.37
CA ALA A 74 -16.12 6.60 -3.44
C ALA A 74 -16.34 6.15 -1.99
N MET A 75 -15.30 6.28 -1.17
CA MET A 75 -15.43 6.15 0.28
C MET A 75 -16.39 7.23 0.81
N PRO A 76 -17.33 6.91 1.73
CA PRO A 76 -18.17 7.90 2.37
C PRO A 76 -17.33 9.01 3.02
N PHE A 77 -17.79 10.25 2.94
CA PHE A 77 -17.02 11.40 3.41
C PHE A 77 -16.67 11.32 4.90
N GLU A 78 -17.61 10.87 5.73
CA GLU A 78 -17.35 10.68 7.17
C GLU A 78 -16.25 9.64 7.43
N GLU A 79 -16.25 8.53 6.70
CA GLU A 79 -15.20 7.52 6.81
C GLU A 79 -13.83 8.08 6.35
N TYR A 80 -13.82 8.91 5.31
CA TYR A 80 -12.59 9.59 4.87
C TYR A 80 -12.03 10.52 5.95
N LEU A 81 -12.87 11.27 6.66
CA LEU A 81 -12.44 12.14 7.76
C LEU A 81 -11.78 11.36 8.90
N ASP A 82 -12.30 10.16 9.22
CA ASP A 82 -11.69 9.27 10.19
C ASP A 82 -10.34 8.73 9.72
N VAL A 83 -10.26 8.33 8.46
CA VAL A 83 -9.01 7.81 7.86
C VAL A 83 -7.89 8.85 7.88
N VAL A 84 -8.20 10.13 7.61
CA VAL A 84 -7.21 11.22 7.67
C VAL A 84 -6.99 11.77 9.09
N GLY A 85 -7.68 11.22 10.07
CA GLY A 85 -7.48 11.55 11.49
C GLY A 85 -8.04 12.90 11.91
N LEU A 86 -9.06 13.44 11.24
CA LEU A 86 -9.63 14.74 11.56
C LEU A 86 -10.10 14.86 13.02
N PRO A 87 -10.77 13.86 13.63
CA PRO A 87 -11.17 13.93 15.04
C PRO A 87 -9.99 14.13 16.00
N GLN A 88 -8.84 13.51 15.70
CA GLN A 88 -7.62 13.68 16.50
C GLN A 88 -7.06 15.09 16.40
N TRP A 89 -7.13 15.69 15.22
CA TRP A 89 -6.69 17.08 14.98
C TRP A 89 -7.57 18.08 15.71
N HIS A 90 -8.89 17.92 15.72
CA HIS A 90 -9.80 18.76 16.51
C HIS A 90 -9.45 18.70 17.99
N GLY A 91 -9.15 17.51 18.54
CA GLY A 91 -8.72 17.38 19.93
C GLY A 91 -7.36 18.04 20.23
N VAL A 92 -6.47 18.17 19.25
CA VAL A 92 -5.23 18.96 19.41
C VAL A 92 -5.53 20.45 19.42
N GLU A 93 -6.42 20.92 18.56
CA GLU A 93 -6.83 22.31 18.44
C GLU A 93 -7.50 22.80 19.73
N GLU A 94 -8.45 22.03 20.28
CA GLU A 94 -9.12 22.34 21.56
C GLU A 94 -8.14 22.44 22.73
N ARG A 95 -7.10 21.63 22.79
CA ARG A 95 -6.09 21.69 23.85
C ARG A 95 -5.13 22.87 23.75
N ASN A 96 -5.05 23.50 22.59
CA ASN A 96 -4.13 24.61 22.32
C ASN A 96 -4.85 25.96 22.09
N SER A 97 -6.16 25.96 22.23
CA SER A 97 -6.99 27.16 22.22
C SER A 97 -7.16 27.68 23.64
#